data_c41d586ba00fa901d8cd79ba21b44762
#
_entry.id   c41d586ba00fa901d8cd79ba21b44762
#
_cell.length_a   1.000
_cell.length_b   1.000
_cell.length_c   1.000
_cell.angle_alpha   90.00
_cell.angle_beta   90.00
_cell.angle_gamma   90.00
#
_symmetry.space_group_name_H-M   'P 1'
#
loop_
_entity.id
_entity.type
_entity.pdbx_description
1 polymer ?
#
loop_
_entity_poly.entity_id
_entity_poly.type
_entity_poly.pdbx_seq_one_letter_code
_entity_poly.pdbx_strand_id
1 'polypeptide(L)'
;MGMIVNLYRGYENEHSKSEFLKNADSADIFKIMMGMTYEQFKYQNLAWTIQNFCRNYHILIGSPNINREKIIDINQITDELFGLNVDELLAVEMMILWLCSQNPSPLTASEKLYNRSETGVITKEAIEKVVGYYSVTYKDVRNSPIGKQIFYSKPFVKTDKTQENIMVSFYLLAMTFADGLYWLMRDYYRNNNWGQKFINAFGEMFEDYFEELADTYLDEKQWFKIPVQNKKSADYYVEFDNAILLFELKSGLLGIGAKQQVPDIQQIDTFYKRNILEAYEQLKNSEEEFQGEKQILKIFLLYESATNMQIIMASIPDIFINDKGCYIMTIEDLEMLLATYRNDREKFNKVIYTLLNNENSEGRCESVLKVLGDYDAIGDMHFIGERDYYTNILERFKNCFR
;
A
#
# COMPACT_ATOMS: atom_id res chain seq x y z
N MET A 1 14.96 9.61 29.67
CA MET A 1 14.55 9.20 28.32
C MET A 1 15.69 9.31 27.29
N GLY A 2 16.42 10.39 27.16
CA GLY A 2 17.52 10.55 26.18
C GLY A 2 18.64 9.47 26.26
N MET A 3 18.97 9.00 27.46
CA MET A 3 19.98 7.95 27.64
C MET A 3 19.51 6.60 27.07
N ILE A 4 18.22 6.26 27.22
CA ILE A 4 17.65 5.01 26.65
C ILE A 4 17.65 5.07 25.12
N VAL A 5 17.28 6.22 24.56
CA VAL A 5 17.30 6.45 23.12
C VAL A 5 18.73 6.34 22.56
N ASN A 6 19.71 6.90 23.24
CA ASN A 6 21.10 6.81 22.79
C ASN A 6 21.68 5.39 22.94
N LEU A 7 21.34 4.66 23.99
CA LEU A 7 21.72 3.25 24.15
C LEU A 7 21.06 2.38 23.05
N TYR A 8 19.81 2.64 22.73
CA TYR A 8 19.09 1.93 21.67
C TYR A 8 19.69 2.23 20.30
N ARG A 9 20.00 3.50 20.00
CA ARG A 9 20.70 3.89 18.76
C ARG A 9 22.11 3.28 18.68
N GLY A 10 22.82 3.23 19.80
CA GLY A 10 24.11 2.54 19.88
C GLY A 10 24.00 1.06 19.54
N TYR A 11 23.04 0.38 20.14
CA TYR A 11 22.75 -1.03 19.88
C TYR A 11 22.34 -1.27 18.40
N GLU A 12 21.45 -0.45 17.86
CA GLU A 12 21.06 -0.56 16.44
C GLU A 12 22.25 -0.31 15.51
N ASN A 13 23.08 0.67 15.79
CA ASN A 13 24.28 0.95 14.99
C ASN A 13 25.33 -0.18 15.07
N GLU A 14 25.48 -0.83 16.22
CA GLU A 14 26.40 -1.96 16.36
C GLU A 14 25.88 -3.22 15.64
N HIS A 15 24.58 -3.47 15.67
CA HIS A 15 23.96 -4.64 15.02
C HIS A 15 23.77 -4.43 13.51
N SER A 16 23.51 -3.23 13.07
CA SER A 16 23.44 -2.91 11.64
C SER A 16 24.81 -2.88 10.95
N LYS A 17 25.88 -2.70 11.70
CA LYS A 17 27.28 -2.76 11.19
C LYS A 17 27.83 -4.19 11.09
N SER A 18 27.09 -5.20 11.58
CA SER A 18 27.56 -6.57 11.58
C SER A 18 27.61 -7.16 10.17
N GLU A 19 28.45 -8.13 9.98
CA GLU A 19 28.78 -9.03 8.87
C GLU A 19 28.14 -8.77 7.49
N PHE A 20 26.88 -8.32 7.44
CA PHE A 20 26.15 -8.06 6.21
C PHE A 20 26.76 -6.92 5.39
N LEU A 21 27.12 -5.78 6.03
CA LEU A 21 27.73 -4.63 5.33
C LEU A 21 29.16 -4.89 4.87
N LYS A 22 29.83 -5.89 5.40
CA LYS A 22 31.22 -6.20 5.02
C LYS A 22 31.36 -6.78 3.62
N ASN A 23 30.29 -7.42 3.12
CA ASN A 23 30.26 -8.09 1.83
C ASN A 23 29.13 -7.59 0.91
N ALA A 24 28.42 -6.52 1.33
CA ALA A 24 27.28 -5.99 0.59
C ALA A 24 27.77 -5.27 -0.68
N ASP A 25 27.18 -5.60 -1.80
CA ASP A 25 27.31 -4.82 -3.03
C ASP A 25 26.38 -3.58 -3.01
N SER A 26 26.39 -2.77 -4.09
CA SER A 26 25.54 -1.58 -4.17
C SER A 26 24.06 -1.91 -4.17
N ALA A 27 23.65 -3.03 -4.77
CA ALA A 27 22.25 -3.47 -4.80
C ALA A 27 21.76 -3.89 -3.40
N ASP A 28 22.60 -4.55 -2.61
CA ASP A 28 22.30 -4.90 -1.22
C ASP A 28 22.14 -3.67 -0.33
N ILE A 29 22.93 -2.62 -0.57
CA ILE A 29 22.76 -1.34 0.14
C ILE A 29 21.39 -0.74 -0.14
N PHE A 30 20.93 -0.74 -1.39
CA PHE A 30 19.60 -0.26 -1.73
C PHE A 30 18.48 -1.10 -1.09
N LYS A 31 18.63 -2.42 -1.00
CA LYS A 31 17.68 -3.30 -0.31
C LYS A 31 17.57 -2.94 1.19
N ILE A 32 18.70 -2.64 1.85
CA ILE A 32 18.70 -2.16 3.25
C ILE A 32 17.99 -0.81 3.35
N MET A 33 18.30 0.12 2.45
CA MET A 33 17.65 1.44 2.43
C MET A 33 16.14 1.34 2.26
N MET A 34 15.64 0.35 1.53
CA MET A 34 14.21 0.13 1.34
C MET A 34 13.47 -0.07 2.67
N GLY A 35 14.01 -0.90 3.56
CA GLY A 35 13.45 -1.09 4.90
C GLY A 35 13.42 0.20 5.73
N MET A 36 14.50 0.99 5.65
CA MET A 36 14.60 2.28 6.35
C MET A 36 13.61 3.31 5.81
N THR A 37 13.39 3.35 4.51
CA THR A 37 12.47 4.31 3.89
C THR A 37 11.02 3.98 4.17
N TYR A 38 10.69 2.71 4.32
CA TYR A 38 9.36 2.28 4.70
C TYR A 38 8.92 2.86 6.05
N GLU A 39 9.80 2.91 7.04
CA GLU A 39 9.52 3.48 8.37
C GLU A 39 9.39 5.02 8.34
N GLN A 40 9.93 5.71 7.33
CA GLN A 40 10.14 7.16 7.42
C GLN A 40 9.17 8.01 6.60
N PHE A 41 8.58 7.52 5.51
CA PHE A 41 8.01 8.44 4.52
C PHE A 41 6.48 8.46 4.41
N LYS A 42 5.82 7.37 4.09
CA LYS A 42 4.39 7.43 3.73
C LYS A 42 3.44 7.55 4.91
N TYR A 43 3.71 6.85 6.00
CA TYR A 43 2.82 6.84 7.18
C TYR A 43 2.83 8.10 8.03
N GLN A 44 3.68 9.06 7.70
CA GLN A 44 3.68 10.37 8.33
C GLN A 44 2.60 11.31 7.76
N ASN A 45 1.95 10.92 6.67
CA ASN A 45 0.88 11.69 6.05
C ASN A 45 -0.49 11.04 6.33
N LEU A 46 -1.30 11.68 7.17
CA LEU A 46 -2.62 11.18 7.52
C LEU A 46 -3.57 11.18 6.30
N ALA A 47 -3.44 12.13 5.38
CA ALA A 47 -4.25 12.17 4.18
C ALA A 47 -4.01 10.92 3.30
N TRP A 48 -2.75 10.51 3.16
CA TRP A 48 -2.40 9.27 2.49
C TRP A 48 -3.00 8.04 3.18
N THR A 49 -2.94 8.00 4.52
CA THR A 49 -3.54 6.89 5.30
C THR A 49 -5.04 6.76 5.02
N ILE A 50 -5.78 7.89 5.03
CA ILE A 50 -7.21 7.92 4.76
C ILE A 50 -7.50 7.51 3.31
N GLN A 51 -6.72 7.97 2.36
CA GLN A 51 -6.84 7.63 0.95
C GLN A 51 -6.68 6.12 0.72
N ASN A 52 -5.64 5.53 1.30
CA ASN A 52 -5.37 4.09 1.18
C ASN A 52 -6.47 3.25 1.85
N PHE A 53 -6.95 3.70 3.00
CA PHE A 53 -8.09 3.12 3.70
C PHE A 53 -9.37 3.12 2.82
N CYS A 54 -9.68 4.24 2.17
CA CYS A 54 -10.85 4.34 1.29
C CYS A 54 -10.69 3.47 0.03
N ARG A 55 -9.50 3.38 -0.53
CA ARG A 55 -9.20 2.50 -1.66
C ARG A 55 -9.38 1.03 -1.29
N ASN A 56 -8.85 0.61 -0.16
CA ASN A 56 -9.05 -0.77 0.34
C ASN A 56 -10.52 -1.10 0.54
N TYR A 57 -11.29 -0.18 1.13
CA TYR A 57 -12.73 -0.35 1.27
C TYR A 57 -13.41 -0.48 -0.09
N HIS A 58 -13.09 0.39 -1.03
CA HIS A 58 -13.69 0.38 -2.37
C HIS A 58 -13.44 -0.95 -3.10
N ILE A 59 -12.21 -1.42 -3.11
CA ILE A 59 -11.82 -2.68 -3.77
C ILE A 59 -12.48 -3.88 -3.08
N LEU A 60 -12.44 -3.94 -1.75
CA LEU A 60 -12.88 -5.12 -1.02
C LEU A 60 -14.40 -5.18 -0.81
N ILE A 61 -15.11 -4.04 -0.88
CA ILE A 61 -16.53 -3.97 -0.48
C ILE A 61 -17.36 -3.06 -1.40
N GLY A 62 -16.88 -1.86 -1.68
CA GLY A 62 -17.72 -0.76 -2.14
C GLY A 62 -18.04 -0.75 -3.63
N SER A 63 -17.13 -1.20 -4.50
CA SER A 63 -17.34 -1.15 -5.94
C SER A 63 -18.31 -2.23 -6.42
N PRO A 64 -19.34 -1.86 -7.19
CA PRO A 64 -20.22 -2.84 -7.84
C PRO A 64 -19.54 -3.55 -9.04
N ASN A 65 -18.45 -3.00 -9.55
CA ASN A 65 -17.76 -3.48 -10.75
C ASN A 65 -16.74 -4.59 -10.43
N ILE A 66 -16.37 -4.74 -9.17
CA ILE A 66 -15.35 -5.70 -8.73
C ILE A 66 -16.01 -7.02 -8.31
N ASN A 67 -15.61 -8.11 -8.94
CA ASN A 67 -16.10 -9.44 -8.61
C ASN A 67 -15.50 -9.96 -7.30
N ARG A 68 -16.34 -10.28 -6.33
CA ARG A 68 -15.97 -10.79 -5.00
C ARG A 68 -16.50 -12.19 -4.72
N GLU A 69 -17.06 -12.88 -5.71
CA GLU A 69 -17.67 -14.21 -5.49
C GLU A 69 -16.69 -15.26 -4.95
N LYS A 70 -15.39 -15.06 -5.17
CA LYS A 70 -14.35 -15.99 -4.72
C LYS A 70 -13.88 -15.78 -3.28
N ILE A 71 -14.33 -14.73 -2.62
CA ILE A 71 -13.97 -14.44 -1.24
C ILE A 71 -15.17 -14.51 -0.30
N ILE A 72 -14.89 -14.74 0.97
CA ILE A 72 -15.90 -14.67 2.02
C ILE A 72 -16.25 -13.19 2.23
N ASP A 73 -17.54 -12.89 2.44
CA ASP A 73 -17.97 -11.54 2.75
C ASP A 73 -17.20 -11.01 3.98
N ILE A 74 -16.61 -9.84 3.85
CA ILE A 74 -15.84 -9.24 4.93
C ILE A 74 -16.73 -8.91 6.14
N ASN A 75 -18.02 -8.61 5.94
CA ASN A 75 -18.97 -8.41 7.05
C ASN A 75 -19.08 -9.66 7.93
N GLN A 76 -19.05 -10.85 7.33
CA GLN A 76 -19.02 -12.09 8.11
C GLN A 76 -17.74 -12.18 8.95
N ILE A 77 -16.58 -11.83 8.36
CA ILE A 77 -15.30 -11.89 9.06
C ILE A 77 -15.24 -10.86 10.19
N THR A 78 -15.69 -9.64 9.96
CA THR A 78 -15.67 -8.59 10.99
C THR A 78 -16.67 -8.86 12.12
N ASP A 79 -17.82 -9.43 11.80
CA ASP A 79 -18.80 -9.87 12.82
C ASP A 79 -18.22 -11.01 13.69
N GLU A 80 -17.60 -12.02 13.08
CA GLU A 80 -16.96 -13.12 13.83
C GLU A 80 -15.84 -12.62 14.77
N LEU A 81 -15.04 -11.64 14.34
CA LEU A 81 -13.90 -11.15 15.10
C LEU A 81 -14.26 -10.06 16.12
N PHE A 82 -15.19 -9.17 15.77
CA PHE A 82 -15.46 -7.97 16.55
C PHE A 82 -16.94 -7.84 16.96
N GLY A 83 -17.85 -8.62 16.36
CA GLY A 83 -19.28 -8.42 16.50
C GLY A 83 -19.73 -7.09 15.88
N LEU A 84 -19.07 -6.65 14.83
CA LEU A 84 -19.30 -5.40 14.11
C LEU A 84 -19.37 -5.71 12.62
N ASN A 85 -20.24 -5.02 11.89
CA ASN A 85 -20.12 -5.00 10.44
C ASN A 85 -18.90 -4.12 10.02
N VAL A 86 -18.55 -4.15 8.75
CA VAL A 86 -17.35 -3.45 8.29
C VAL A 86 -17.41 -1.93 8.46
N ASP A 87 -18.57 -1.32 8.20
CA ASP A 87 -18.75 0.14 8.35
C ASP A 87 -18.60 0.55 9.83
N GLU A 88 -19.12 -0.26 10.74
CA GLU A 88 -18.97 -0.08 12.18
C GLU A 88 -17.52 -0.24 12.64
N LEU A 89 -16.83 -1.28 12.15
CA LEU A 89 -15.40 -1.48 12.44
C LEU A 89 -14.57 -0.27 12.00
N LEU A 90 -14.78 0.19 10.77
CA LEU A 90 -14.03 1.32 10.24
C LEU A 90 -14.32 2.63 10.97
N ALA A 91 -15.56 2.85 11.40
CA ALA A 91 -15.91 3.99 12.25
C ALA A 91 -15.20 3.93 13.62
N VAL A 92 -15.12 2.73 14.22
CA VAL A 92 -14.38 2.51 15.47
C VAL A 92 -12.88 2.73 15.26
N GLU A 93 -12.29 2.24 14.18
CA GLU A 93 -10.87 2.46 13.85
C GLU A 93 -10.54 3.95 13.65
N MET A 94 -11.39 4.69 12.94
CA MET A 94 -11.24 6.14 12.77
C MET A 94 -11.34 6.88 14.12
N MET A 95 -12.27 6.45 14.99
CA MET A 95 -12.37 7.01 16.35
C MET A 95 -11.09 6.72 17.16
N ILE A 96 -10.57 5.50 17.09
CA ILE A 96 -9.30 5.13 17.76
C ILE A 96 -8.15 6.00 17.26
N LEU A 97 -8.02 6.23 15.95
CA LEU A 97 -7.01 7.13 15.37
C LEU A 97 -7.15 8.54 15.93
N TRP A 98 -8.37 9.08 15.98
CA TRP A 98 -8.62 10.40 16.54
C TRP A 98 -8.27 10.47 18.02
N LEU A 99 -8.69 9.50 18.83
CA LEU A 99 -8.37 9.44 20.26
C LEU A 99 -6.86 9.35 20.50
N CYS A 100 -6.17 8.51 19.74
CA CYS A 100 -4.72 8.31 19.83
C CYS A 100 -3.92 9.51 19.37
N SER A 101 -4.47 10.37 18.51
CA SER A 101 -3.82 11.65 18.17
C SER A 101 -3.77 12.62 19.36
N GLN A 102 -4.67 12.45 20.34
CA GLN A 102 -4.76 13.29 21.54
C GLN A 102 -4.06 12.63 22.76
N ASN A 103 -4.14 11.32 22.87
CA ASN A 103 -3.60 10.57 24.00
C ASN A 103 -3.20 9.15 23.55
N PRO A 104 -1.99 8.66 23.89
CA PRO A 104 -1.57 7.30 23.53
C PRO A 104 -2.40 6.18 24.15
N SER A 105 -3.25 6.48 25.15
CA SER A 105 -4.21 5.54 25.74
C SER A 105 -5.64 5.90 25.31
N PRO A 106 -6.18 5.26 24.25
CA PRO A 106 -7.50 5.62 23.71
C PRO A 106 -8.63 5.38 24.70
N LEU A 107 -8.53 4.34 25.53
CA LEU A 107 -9.58 4.00 26.50
C LEU A 107 -9.69 4.99 27.65
N THR A 108 -8.58 5.59 28.09
CA THR A 108 -8.57 6.61 29.12
C THR A 108 -9.12 7.97 28.61
N ALA A 109 -8.87 8.28 27.33
CA ALA A 109 -9.39 9.51 26.72
C ALA A 109 -10.90 9.49 26.48
N SER A 110 -11.48 8.30 26.40
CA SER A 110 -12.83 8.09 25.89
C SER A 110 -13.95 8.24 26.94
N GLU A 111 -13.65 8.19 28.23
CA GLU A 111 -14.70 8.29 29.28
C GLU A 111 -15.62 9.52 29.14
N LYS A 112 -15.08 10.64 28.61
CA LYS A 112 -15.87 11.86 28.37
C LYS A 112 -16.69 11.79 27.08
N LEU A 113 -16.34 10.91 26.14
CA LEU A 113 -17.01 10.76 24.84
C LEU A 113 -18.12 9.72 24.89
N TYR A 114 -17.94 8.64 25.64
CA TYR A 114 -18.95 7.57 25.79
C TYR A 114 -20.25 8.06 26.41
N ASN A 115 -20.19 9.09 27.26
CA ASN A 115 -21.39 9.68 27.85
C ASN A 115 -22.25 10.49 26.86
N ARG A 116 -21.88 10.55 25.58
CA ARG A 116 -22.62 11.30 24.55
C ARG A 116 -23.43 10.44 23.59
N SER A 117 -23.16 9.14 23.48
CA SER A 117 -23.90 8.25 22.59
C SER A 117 -24.47 7.07 23.37
N GLU A 118 -25.67 7.24 23.97
CA GLU A 118 -26.41 6.12 24.59
C GLU A 118 -26.91 5.09 23.53
N THR A 119 -26.83 5.41 22.24
CA THR A 119 -27.37 4.61 21.14
C THR A 119 -26.42 4.43 19.94
N GLY A 120 -25.15 4.90 20.03
CA GLY A 120 -24.22 4.87 18.90
C GLY A 120 -23.45 3.55 18.80
N VAL A 121 -23.02 3.22 17.59
CA VAL A 121 -22.14 2.09 17.25
C VAL A 121 -20.79 2.17 17.98
N ILE A 122 -20.31 3.37 18.26
CA ILE A 122 -19.02 3.62 18.91
C ILE A 122 -19.18 3.56 20.42
N THR A 123 -19.20 2.37 20.93
CA THR A 123 -19.24 2.09 22.36
C THR A 123 -17.85 1.84 22.94
N LYS A 124 -17.73 1.97 24.24
CA LYS A 124 -16.49 1.59 24.96
C LYS A 124 -16.12 0.14 24.67
N GLU A 125 -17.10 -0.73 24.66
CA GLU A 125 -16.94 -2.16 24.41
C GLU A 125 -16.42 -2.44 23.00
N ALA A 126 -16.93 -1.76 21.98
CA ALA A 126 -16.44 -1.87 20.60
C ALA A 126 -14.97 -1.44 20.49
N ILE A 127 -14.60 -0.30 21.09
CA ILE A 127 -13.22 0.17 21.13
C ILE A 127 -12.32 -0.82 21.89
N GLU A 128 -12.76 -1.33 23.05
CA GLU A 128 -12.00 -2.33 23.81
C GLU A 128 -11.74 -3.61 23.01
N LYS A 129 -12.71 -4.09 22.24
CA LYS A 129 -12.55 -5.25 21.35
C LYS A 129 -11.52 -4.98 20.27
N VAL A 130 -11.64 -3.87 19.54
CA VAL A 130 -10.73 -3.53 18.45
C VAL A 130 -9.32 -3.27 18.97
N VAL A 131 -9.17 -2.46 20.02
CA VAL A 131 -7.87 -2.21 20.66
C VAL A 131 -7.27 -3.51 21.20
N GLY A 132 -8.10 -4.37 21.81
CA GLY A 132 -7.68 -5.69 22.30
C GLY A 132 -7.14 -6.59 21.20
N TYR A 133 -7.80 -6.63 20.05
CA TYR A 133 -7.33 -7.37 18.88
C TYR A 133 -5.96 -6.90 18.39
N TYR A 134 -5.73 -5.59 18.38
CA TYR A 134 -4.48 -4.97 17.94
C TYR A 134 -3.45 -4.78 19.08
N SER A 135 -3.64 -5.46 20.21
CA SER A 135 -2.74 -5.37 21.38
C SER A 135 -1.89 -6.61 21.57
N VAL A 136 -0.72 -6.40 22.17
CA VAL A 136 0.20 -7.44 22.67
C VAL A 136 0.60 -7.12 24.10
N THR A 137 1.04 -8.13 24.86
CA THR A 137 1.66 -7.94 26.18
C THR A 137 3.17 -7.73 26.05
N TYR A 138 3.81 -7.18 27.08
CA TYR A 138 5.28 -7.13 27.16
C TYR A 138 5.93 -8.51 27.02
N LYS A 139 5.24 -9.56 27.50
CA LYS A 139 5.70 -10.93 27.37
C LYS A 139 5.71 -11.39 25.91
N ASP A 140 4.65 -11.05 25.16
CA ASP A 140 4.55 -11.39 23.74
C ASP A 140 5.63 -10.68 22.92
N VAL A 141 5.86 -9.39 23.17
CA VAL A 141 6.93 -8.62 22.52
C VAL A 141 8.31 -9.24 22.80
N ARG A 142 8.58 -9.58 24.06
CA ARG A 142 9.86 -10.14 24.47
C ARG A 142 10.11 -11.53 23.87
N ASN A 143 9.07 -12.32 23.70
CA ASN A 143 9.15 -13.69 23.19
C ASN A 143 8.90 -13.76 21.66
N SER A 144 8.60 -12.63 21.03
CA SER A 144 8.33 -12.60 19.60
C SER A 144 9.60 -12.91 18.80
N PRO A 145 9.58 -13.91 17.90
CA PRO A 145 10.71 -14.21 17.02
C PRO A 145 11.00 -13.06 16.04
N ILE A 146 10.00 -12.19 15.83
CA ILE A 146 10.11 -11.01 14.95
C ILE A 146 10.38 -9.71 15.74
N GLY A 147 10.63 -9.81 17.06
CA GLY A 147 10.98 -8.68 17.91
C GLY A 147 10.00 -7.51 17.82
N LYS A 148 10.51 -6.30 17.61
CA LYS A 148 9.70 -5.06 17.50
C LYS A 148 8.72 -5.03 16.32
N GLN A 149 8.92 -5.88 15.32
CA GLN A 149 8.06 -5.95 14.14
C GLN A 149 6.64 -6.40 14.45
N ILE A 150 6.40 -7.00 15.60
CA ILE A 150 5.05 -7.32 16.06
C ILE A 150 4.18 -6.06 16.11
N PHE A 151 4.77 -4.88 16.30
CA PHE A 151 4.05 -3.60 16.33
C PHE A 151 3.51 -3.13 14.98
N TYR A 152 3.98 -3.70 13.87
CA TYR A 152 3.41 -3.43 12.54
C TYR A 152 2.02 -4.03 12.35
N SER A 153 1.67 -5.04 13.16
CA SER A 153 0.34 -5.65 13.16
C SER A 153 -0.41 -5.49 14.48
N LYS A 154 0.31 -5.15 15.55
CA LYS A 154 -0.23 -5.00 16.91
C LYS A 154 0.35 -3.72 17.56
N PRO A 155 -0.10 -2.52 17.13
CA PRO A 155 0.47 -1.24 17.54
C PRO A 155 0.18 -0.83 18.99
N PHE A 156 -0.53 -1.65 19.76
CA PHE A 156 -0.80 -1.41 21.18
C PHE A 156 -0.06 -2.39 22.08
N VAL A 157 0.39 -1.90 23.23
CA VAL A 157 0.94 -2.72 24.32
C VAL A 157 0.03 -2.64 25.53
N LYS A 158 -0.41 -3.81 26.01
CA LYS A 158 -1.13 -3.91 27.26
C LYS A 158 -0.16 -3.91 28.44
N THR A 159 -0.33 -2.94 29.33
CA THR A 159 0.53 -2.78 30.53
C THR A 159 0.13 -3.76 31.63
N ASP A 160 1.12 -4.34 32.31
CA ASP A 160 0.85 -5.35 33.37
C ASP A 160 0.18 -4.73 34.59
N LYS A 161 0.52 -3.48 34.93
CA LYS A 161 0.07 -2.83 36.18
C LYS A 161 -1.33 -2.24 36.06
N THR A 162 -1.57 -1.45 35.03
CA THR A 162 -2.83 -0.71 34.86
C THR A 162 -3.82 -1.43 33.95
N GLN A 163 -3.37 -2.49 33.28
CA GLN A 163 -4.15 -3.19 32.22
C GLN A 163 -4.58 -2.28 31.08
N GLU A 164 -3.96 -1.11 30.96
CA GLU A 164 -4.21 -0.16 29.88
C GLU A 164 -3.52 -0.59 28.60
N ASN A 165 -4.14 -0.33 27.46
CA ASN A 165 -3.53 -0.48 26.16
C ASN A 165 -2.95 0.86 25.72
N ILE A 166 -1.63 0.89 25.56
CA ILE A 166 -0.89 2.09 25.17
C ILE A 166 -0.42 1.94 23.72
N MET A 167 -0.75 2.91 22.89
CA MET A 167 -0.23 3.00 21.53
C MET A 167 1.28 3.22 21.55
N VAL A 168 2.01 2.39 20.79
CA VAL A 168 3.48 2.47 20.68
C VAL A 168 3.89 3.63 19.77
N SER A 169 3.19 3.79 18.66
CA SER A 169 3.43 4.84 17.68
C SER A 169 2.16 5.13 16.90
N PHE A 170 1.85 6.43 16.75
CA PHE A 170 0.71 6.86 15.94
C PHE A 170 0.87 6.46 14.47
N TYR A 171 2.08 6.52 13.93
CA TYR A 171 2.34 6.12 12.54
C TYR A 171 2.18 4.62 12.31
N LEU A 172 2.60 3.78 13.25
CA LEU A 172 2.35 2.34 13.18
C LEU A 172 0.86 2.02 13.25
N LEU A 173 0.11 2.72 14.09
CA LEU A 173 -1.34 2.59 14.16
C LEU A 173 -2.01 3.01 12.85
N ALA A 174 -1.64 4.17 12.31
CA ALA A 174 -2.15 4.66 11.03
C ALA A 174 -1.87 3.68 9.89
N MET A 175 -0.65 3.14 9.83
CA MET A 175 -0.27 2.10 8.88
C MET A 175 -1.12 0.83 9.03
N THR A 176 -1.27 0.35 10.27
CA THR A 176 -2.04 -0.87 10.55
C THR A 176 -3.48 -0.73 10.07
N PHE A 177 -4.08 0.45 10.21
CA PHE A 177 -5.46 0.69 9.79
C PHE A 177 -5.58 1.03 8.31
N ALA A 178 -4.59 1.69 7.69
CA ALA A 178 -4.62 2.01 6.26
C ALA A 178 -4.82 0.76 5.39
N ASP A 179 -4.08 -0.30 5.69
CA ASP A 179 -4.16 -1.59 5.00
C ASP A 179 -4.97 -2.63 5.79
N GLY A 180 -5.67 -2.21 6.83
CA GLY A 180 -6.27 -3.09 7.84
C GLY A 180 -7.21 -4.13 7.26
N LEU A 181 -8.11 -3.73 6.36
CA LEU A 181 -9.07 -4.63 5.73
C LEU A 181 -8.38 -5.73 4.90
N TYR A 182 -7.37 -5.38 4.12
CA TYR A 182 -6.60 -6.36 3.35
C TYR A 182 -5.93 -7.39 4.26
N TRP A 183 -5.25 -6.92 5.32
CA TRP A 183 -4.54 -7.80 6.24
C TRP A 183 -5.49 -8.65 7.07
N LEU A 184 -6.63 -8.10 7.47
CA LEU A 184 -7.69 -8.82 8.19
C LEU A 184 -8.19 -10.01 7.36
N MET A 185 -8.54 -9.77 6.09
CA MET A 185 -8.94 -10.80 5.15
C MET A 185 -7.82 -11.84 4.95
N ARG A 186 -6.63 -11.38 4.64
CA ARG A 186 -5.48 -12.25 4.39
C ARG A 186 -5.15 -13.14 5.58
N ASP A 187 -5.18 -12.59 6.81
CA ASP A 187 -4.89 -13.34 8.03
C ASP A 187 -6.01 -14.35 8.34
N TYR A 188 -7.26 -13.97 8.15
CA TYR A 188 -8.39 -14.89 8.28
C TYR A 188 -8.25 -16.10 7.33
N TYR A 189 -7.99 -15.85 6.06
CA TYR A 189 -7.80 -16.92 5.08
C TYR A 189 -6.56 -17.78 5.37
N ARG A 190 -5.45 -17.17 5.78
CA ARG A 190 -4.24 -17.89 6.16
C ARG A 190 -4.46 -18.82 7.36
N ASN A 191 -5.18 -18.34 8.38
CA ASN A 191 -5.49 -19.10 9.58
C ASN A 191 -6.41 -20.29 9.30
N ASN A 192 -7.20 -20.22 8.22
CA ASN A 192 -8.04 -21.30 7.73
C ASN A 192 -7.37 -22.15 6.63
N ASN A 193 -6.06 -22.02 6.40
CA ASN A 193 -5.30 -22.72 5.36
C ASN A 193 -5.74 -22.39 3.90
N TRP A 194 -6.36 -21.26 3.67
CA TRP A 194 -6.83 -20.79 2.35
C TRP A 194 -6.07 -19.55 1.84
N GLY A 195 -4.89 -19.26 2.39
CA GLY A 195 -4.16 -18.03 2.12
C GLY A 195 -3.92 -17.78 0.62
N GLN A 196 -3.58 -18.83 -0.15
CA GLN A 196 -3.38 -18.67 -1.60
C GLN A 196 -4.67 -18.34 -2.35
N LYS A 197 -5.83 -18.84 -1.88
CA LYS A 197 -7.14 -18.52 -2.47
C LYS A 197 -7.42 -17.02 -2.39
N PHE A 198 -7.16 -16.39 -1.23
CA PHE A 198 -7.33 -14.94 -1.09
C PHE A 198 -6.36 -14.17 -1.99
N ILE A 199 -5.09 -14.56 -2.04
CA ILE A 199 -4.09 -13.88 -2.89
C ILE A 199 -4.51 -13.89 -4.36
N ASN A 200 -4.98 -15.04 -4.86
CA ASN A 200 -5.43 -15.16 -6.25
C ASN A 200 -6.68 -14.31 -6.51
N ALA A 201 -7.69 -14.39 -5.63
CA ALA A 201 -8.91 -13.60 -5.77
C ALA A 201 -8.63 -12.09 -5.68
N PHE A 202 -7.72 -11.67 -4.79
CA PHE A 202 -7.33 -10.27 -4.69
C PHE A 202 -6.58 -9.79 -5.94
N GLY A 203 -5.81 -10.67 -6.59
CA GLY A 203 -5.19 -10.38 -7.89
C GLY A 203 -6.24 -10.03 -8.94
N GLU A 204 -7.29 -10.85 -9.06
CA GLU A 204 -8.41 -10.60 -9.98
C GLU A 204 -9.18 -9.31 -9.62
N MET A 205 -9.43 -9.06 -8.34
CA MET A 205 -10.05 -7.78 -7.90
C MET A 205 -9.18 -6.56 -8.21
N PHE A 206 -7.86 -6.71 -8.20
CA PHE A 206 -6.96 -5.64 -8.59
C PHE A 206 -6.99 -5.38 -10.10
N GLU A 207 -7.14 -6.43 -10.93
CA GLU A 207 -7.39 -6.27 -12.36
C GLU A 207 -8.73 -5.55 -12.60
N ASP A 208 -9.82 -5.98 -11.95
CA ASP A 208 -11.12 -5.32 -12.04
C ASP A 208 -11.04 -3.84 -11.66
N TYR A 209 -10.23 -3.51 -10.63
CA TYR A 209 -10.00 -2.13 -10.22
C TYR A 209 -9.24 -1.31 -11.27
N PHE A 210 -8.24 -1.91 -11.92
CA PHE A 210 -7.55 -1.28 -13.05
C PHE A 210 -8.54 -0.99 -14.18
N GLU A 211 -9.38 -1.97 -14.56
CA GLU A 211 -10.41 -1.81 -15.59
C GLU A 211 -11.40 -0.69 -15.22
N GLU A 212 -11.85 -0.62 -13.96
CA GLU A 212 -12.71 0.47 -13.45
C GLU A 212 -12.04 1.85 -13.57
N LEU A 213 -10.73 1.94 -13.25
CA LEU A 213 -9.96 3.17 -13.43
C LEU A 213 -9.88 3.57 -14.90
N ALA A 214 -9.56 2.61 -15.76
CA ALA A 214 -9.45 2.84 -17.20
C ALA A 214 -10.79 3.30 -17.79
N ASP A 215 -11.89 2.65 -17.48
CA ASP A 215 -13.23 3.04 -17.93
C ASP A 215 -13.66 4.43 -17.43
N THR A 216 -13.18 4.82 -16.24
CA THR A 216 -13.54 6.11 -15.65
C THR A 216 -12.83 7.28 -16.32
N TYR A 217 -11.54 7.12 -16.65
CA TYR A 217 -10.67 8.22 -17.03
C TYR A 217 -10.30 8.25 -18.50
N LEU A 218 -10.29 7.10 -19.17
CA LEU A 218 -9.89 6.98 -20.57
C LEU A 218 -11.10 7.07 -21.50
N ASP A 219 -10.85 7.40 -22.76
CA ASP A 219 -11.87 7.36 -23.79
C ASP A 219 -12.09 5.92 -24.27
N GLU A 220 -13.23 5.65 -24.92
CA GLU A 220 -13.52 4.33 -25.49
C GLU A 220 -12.40 3.87 -26.43
N LYS A 221 -12.01 2.60 -26.31
CA LYS A 221 -10.98 1.95 -27.14
C LYS A 221 -9.57 2.53 -26.99
N GLN A 222 -9.25 3.12 -25.84
CA GLN A 222 -7.88 3.50 -25.52
C GLN A 222 -7.15 2.46 -24.70
N TRP A 223 -7.86 1.58 -23.99
CA TRP A 223 -7.25 0.52 -23.19
C TRP A 223 -7.77 -0.85 -23.61
N PHE A 224 -6.90 -1.87 -23.50
CA PHE A 224 -7.19 -3.22 -23.97
C PHE A 224 -6.52 -4.23 -23.05
N LYS A 225 -7.26 -5.29 -22.72
CA LYS A 225 -6.72 -6.47 -22.07
C LYS A 225 -5.99 -7.33 -23.11
N ILE A 226 -4.74 -7.72 -22.80
CA ILE A 226 -3.97 -8.58 -23.71
C ILE A 226 -4.45 -10.03 -23.53
N PRO A 227 -4.87 -10.69 -24.60
CA PRO A 227 -5.33 -12.07 -24.50
C PRO A 227 -4.21 -13.01 -24.02
N VAL A 228 -4.56 -13.95 -23.14
CA VAL A 228 -3.62 -15.00 -22.72
C VAL A 228 -3.20 -15.83 -23.92
N GLN A 229 -1.92 -15.85 -24.23
CA GLN A 229 -1.32 -16.58 -25.33
C GLN A 229 -0.44 -17.74 -24.84
N ASN A 230 0.15 -18.51 -25.76
CA ASN A 230 1.12 -19.55 -25.43
C ASN A 230 2.41 -18.99 -24.76
N LYS A 231 2.76 -17.74 -25.06
CA LYS A 231 3.86 -16.99 -24.46
C LYS A 231 3.28 -16.09 -23.38
N LYS A 232 3.90 -16.01 -22.22
CA LYS A 232 3.50 -15.08 -21.16
C LYS A 232 3.60 -13.65 -21.68
N SER A 233 2.53 -12.89 -21.59
CA SER A 233 2.39 -11.49 -22.02
C SER A 233 2.02 -10.60 -20.85
N ALA A 234 2.14 -9.29 -21.05
CA ALA A 234 1.62 -8.28 -20.14
C ALA A 234 0.08 -8.37 -20.03
N ASP A 235 -0.49 -7.79 -18.98
CA ASP A 235 -1.93 -7.89 -18.72
C ASP A 235 -2.75 -6.91 -19.56
N TYR A 236 -2.28 -5.65 -19.70
CA TYR A 236 -3.01 -4.60 -20.40
C TYR A 236 -2.08 -3.68 -21.20
N TYR A 237 -2.67 -2.97 -22.18
CA TYR A 237 -2.04 -1.80 -22.76
C TYR A 237 -3.03 -0.63 -22.86
N VAL A 238 -2.49 0.57 -22.79
CA VAL A 238 -3.21 1.83 -23.00
C VAL A 238 -2.54 2.58 -24.12
N GLU A 239 -3.34 3.00 -25.13
CA GLU A 239 -2.84 3.65 -26.32
C GLU A 239 -3.15 5.14 -26.29
N PHE A 240 -2.09 5.96 -26.36
CA PHE A 240 -2.16 7.42 -26.53
C PHE A 240 -1.64 7.82 -27.92
N ASP A 241 -1.76 9.11 -28.27
CA ASP A 241 -1.35 9.59 -29.58
C ASP A 241 0.11 9.28 -29.89
N ASN A 242 1.02 9.46 -28.92
CA ASN A 242 2.46 9.34 -29.11
C ASN A 242 3.09 8.17 -28.34
N ALA A 243 2.33 7.45 -27.53
CA ALA A 243 2.83 6.42 -26.64
C ALA A 243 1.89 5.25 -26.48
N ILE A 244 2.47 4.09 -26.20
CA ILE A 244 1.76 2.92 -25.69
C ILE A 244 2.32 2.64 -24.28
N LEU A 245 1.44 2.50 -23.31
CA LEU A 245 1.78 2.07 -21.96
C LEU A 245 1.39 0.60 -21.83
N LEU A 246 2.38 -0.28 -21.64
CA LEU A 246 2.17 -1.70 -21.34
C LEU A 246 2.17 -1.88 -19.83
N PHE A 247 1.16 -2.56 -19.31
CA PHE A 247 1.01 -2.79 -17.87
C PHE A 247 1.08 -4.27 -17.52
N GLU A 248 1.92 -4.59 -16.58
CA GLU A 248 1.92 -5.86 -15.85
C GLU A 248 1.52 -5.60 -14.40
N LEU A 249 0.40 -6.14 -13.97
CA LEU A 249 -0.22 -5.89 -12.67
C LEU A 249 0.31 -6.85 -11.60
N LYS A 250 0.71 -6.30 -10.45
CA LYS A 250 1.19 -7.10 -9.31
C LYS A 250 0.50 -6.66 -8.02
N SER A 251 -0.44 -7.47 -7.57
CA SER A 251 -1.21 -7.24 -6.34
C SER A 251 -0.48 -7.66 -5.06
N GLY A 252 0.72 -8.24 -5.17
CA GLY A 252 1.49 -8.72 -4.03
C GLY A 252 1.99 -7.59 -3.16
N LEU A 253 1.75 -7.68 -1.85
CA LEU A 253 2.34 -6.77 -0.86
C LEU A 253 3.66 -7.30 -0.35
N LEU A 254 4.59 -6.38 -0.12
CA LEU A 254 5.86 -6.69 0.50
C LEU A 254 5.64 -7.15 1.95
N GLY A 255 6.24 -8.27 2.33
CA GLY A 255 6.10 -8.84 3.68
C GLY A 255 6.72 -7.95 4.76
N ILE A 256 6.21 -8.05 5.99
CA ILE A 256 6.70 -7.30 7.15
C ILE A 256 8.22 -7.48 7.36
N GLY A 257 8.76 -8.68 7.09
CA GLY A 257 10.19 -8.93 7.21
C GLY A 257 11.06 -8.08 6.29
N ALA A 258 10.56 -7.73 5.12
CA ALA A 258 11.26 -6.85 4.18
C ALA A 258 11.14 -5.35 4.54
N LYS A 259 10.14 -4.99 5.33
CA LYS A 259 9.80 -3.61 5.72
C LYS A 259 10.47 -3.18 7.03
N GLN A 260 11.62 -3.74 7.37
CA GLN A 260 12.32 -3.49 8.63
C GLN A 260 13.61 -2.71 8.42
N GLN A 261 14.10 -2.12 9.51
CA GLN A 261 15.39 -1.45 9.53
C GLN A 261 16.57 -2.37 9.14
N VAL A 262 16.48 -3.65 9.51
CA VAL A 262 17.34 -4.72 9.00
C VAL A 262 16.44 -5.68 8.25
N PRO A 263 16.24 -5.51 6.95
CA PRO A 263 15.28 -6.26 6.19
C PRO A 263 15.69 -7.71 5.98
N ASP A 264 14.71 -8.58 5.86
CA ASP A 264 14.90 -9.95 5.38
C ASP A 264 15.14 -9.93 3.86
N ILE A 265 16.38 -10.08 3.47
CA ILE A 265 16.83 -10.03 2.08
C ILE A 265 16.15 -11.12 1.24
N GLN A 266 15.91 -12.31 1.78
CA GLN A 266 15.24 -13.38 1.03
C GLN A 266 13.80 -13.01 0.67
N GLN A 267 13.10 -12.28 1.54
CA GLN A 267 11.76 -11.78 1.23
C GLN A 267 11.81 -10.70 0.14
N ILE A 268 12.81 -9.83 0.17
CA ILE A 268 13.01 -8.82 -0.86
C ILE A 268 13.35 -9.48 -2.20
N ASP A 269 14.28 -10.41 -2.23
CA ASP A 269 14.67 -11.12 -3.45
C ASP A 269 13.49 -11.92 -4.04
N THR A 270 12.68 -12.53 -3.18
CA THR A 270 11.46 -13.23 -3.61
C THR A 270 10.44 -12.26 -4.22
N PHE A 271 10.27 -11.09 -3.60
CA PHE A 271 9.40 -10.05 -4.12
C PHE A 271 9.89 -9.54 -5.48
N TYR A 272 11.19 -9.23 -5.62
CA TYR A 272 11.78 -8.76 -6.87
C TYR A 272 11.65 -9.80 -7.98
N LYS A 273 11.96 -11.06 -7.67
CA LYS A 273 11.85 -12.13 -8.65
C LYS A 273 10.43 -12.23 -9.24
N ARG A 274 9.42 -12.26 -8.37
CA ARG A 274 8.02 -12.45 -8.78
C ARG A 274 7.40 -11.22 -9.41
N ASN A 275 7.67 -10.04 -8.86
CA ASN A 275 6.94 -8.83 -9.23
C ASN A 275 7.70 -7.97 -10.24
N ILE A 276 9.00 -8.19 -10.43
CA ILE A 276 9.81 -7.40 -11.35
C ILE A 276 10.45 -8.28 -12.42
N LEU A 277 11.29 -9.28 -12.05
CA LEU A 277 12.04 -10.04 -13.07
C LEU A 277 11.12 -10.87 -13.96
N GLU A 278 10.16 -11.60 -13.38
CA GLU A 278 9.20 -12.38 -14.17
C GLU A 278 8.25 -11.48 -14.97
N ALA A 279 7.86 -10.33 -14.42
CA ALA A 279 7.04 -9.32 -15.08
C ALA A 279 7.78 -8.64 -16.24
N TYR A 280 9.08 -8.42 -16.12
CA TYR A 280 9.89 -7.84 -17.19
C TYR A 280 9.88 -8.69 -18.47
N GLU A 281 10.00 -10.01 -18.33
CA GLU A 281 9.90 -10.91 -19.47
C GLU A 281 8.52 -10.88 -20.15
N GLN A 282 7.45 -10.69 -19.34
CA GLN A 282 6.09 -10.55 -19.88
C GLN A 282 5.93 -9.25 -20.67
N LEU A 283 6.41 -8.14 -20.10
CA LEU A 283 6.39 -6.83 -20.76
C LEU A 283 7.19 -6.83 -22.06
N LYS A 284 8.39 -7.43 -22.06
CA LYS A 284 9.22 -7.54 -23.27
C LYS A 284 8.55 -8.39 -24.36
N ASN A 285 7.95 -9.50 -23.96
CA ASN A 285 7.23 -10.34 -24.90
C ASN A 285 6.10 -9.59 -25.60
N SER A 286 5.38 -8.74 -24.86
CA SER A 286 4.32 -7.92 -25.41
C SER A 286 4.85 -6.75 -26.24
N GLU A 287 5.96 -6.12 -25.86
CA GLU A 287 6.60 -5.07 -26.63
C GLU A 287 6.94 -5.54 -28.07
N GLU A 288 7.40 -6.78 -28.24
CA GLU A 288 7.73 -7.37 -29.53
C GLU A 288 6.53 -7.46 -30.50
N GLU A 289 5.30 -7.46 -29.96
CA GLU A 289 4.05 -7.56 -30.74
C GLU A 289 3.61 -6.19 -31.30
N PHE A 290 4.09 -5.09 -30.70
CA PHE A 290 3.76 -3.73 -31.14
C PHE A 290 4.76 -3.27 -32.19
N GLN A 291 4.29 -3.23 -33.45
CA GLN A 291 5.04 -2.70 -34.60
C GLN A 291 4.49 -1.31 -34.95
N GLY A 292 5.29 -0.28 -34.82
CA GLY A 292 4.86 1.09 -35.16
C GLY A 292 5.84 2.17 -34.73
N GLU A 293 5.45 3.43 -34.94
CA GLU A 293 6.28 4.60 -34.60
C GLU A 293 6.10 5.07 -33.15
N LYS A 294 5.08 4.54 -32.43
CA LYS A 294 4.80 4.94 -31.04
C LYS A 294 5.85 4.39 -30.10
N GLN A 295 6.30 5.24 -29.21
CA GLN A 295 7.21 4.82 -28.13
C GLN A 295 6.45 3.99 -27.09
N ILE A 296 7.11 3.01 -26.50
CA ILE A 296 6.51 2.08 -25.54
C ILE A 296 7.10 2.34 -24.16
N LEU A 297 6.22 2.53 -23.16
CA LEU A 297 6.56 2.49 -21.74
C LEU A 297 6.10 1.16 -21.16
N LYS A 298 7.02 0.44 -20.53
CA LYS A 298 6.79 -0.82 -19.82
C LYS A 298 6.60 -0.54 -18.34
N ILE A 299 5.42 -0.83 -17.81
CA ILE A 299 5.02 -0.42 -16.46
C ILE A 299 4.72 -1.65 -15.60
N PHE A 300 5.50 -1.77 -14.53
CA PHE A 300 5.20 -2.68 -13.43
C PHE A 300 4.24 -1.96 -12.50
N LEU A 301 2.94 -2.27 -12.61
CA LEU A 301 1.93 -1.65 -11.75
C LEU A 301 1.81 -2.43 -10.45
N LEU A 302 2.27 -1.84 -9.34
CA LEU A 302 2.24 -2.45 -8.03
C LEU A 302 1.08 -1.92 -7.19
N TYR A 303 0.35 -2.82 -6.55
CA TYR A 303 -0.60 -2.47 -5.49
C TYR A 303 0.14 -1.98 -4.23
N GLU A 304 1.34 -2.48 -3.97
CA GLU A 304 2.20 -2.02 -2.87
C GLU A 304 2.58 -0.55 -3.07
N SER A 305 2.04 0.32 -2.24
CA SER A 305 2.25 1.77 -2.34
C SER A 305 3.16 2.36 -1.26
N ALA A 306 3.44 1.59 -0.21
CA ALA A 306 4.16 2.07 0.96
C ALA A 306 5.69 2.11 0.80
N THR A 307 6.21 1.57 -0.30
CA THR A 307 7.66 1.44 -0.52
C THR A 307 8.17 2.52 -1.48
N ASN A 308 9.40 2.97 -1.28
CA ASN A 308 10.02 3.92 -2.20
C ASN A 308 10.43 3.21 -3.50
N MET A 309 9.70 3.47 -4.58
CA MET A 309 9.89 2.82 -5.88
C MET A 309 11.24 3.18 -6.51
N GLN A 310 11.74 4.39 -6.29
CA GLN A 310 13.06 4.81 -6.75
C GLN A 310 14.19 3.94 -6.20
N ILE A 311 14.07 3.52 -4.94
CA ILE A 311 15.06 2.63 -4.31
C ILE A 311 14.96 1.22 -4.91
N ILE A 312 13.76 0.71 -5.18
CA ILE A 312 13.58 -0.57 -5.87
C ILE A 312 14.24 -0.51 -7.25
N MET A 313 13.94 0.53 -8.03
CA MET A 313 14.50 0.70 -9.37
C MET A 313 16.04 0.80 -9.34
N ALA A 314 16.60 1.52 -8.39
CA ALA A 314 18.05 1.62 -8.21
C ALA A 314 18.71 0.30 -7.77
N SER A 315 17.96 -0.60 -7.14
CA SER A 315 18.48 -1.92 -6.74
C SER A 315 18.49 -2.96 -7.88
N ILE A 316 17.86 -2.66 -9.04
CA ILE A 316 17.81 -3.52 -10.23
C ILE A 316 18.24 -2.72 -11.46
N PRO A 317 19.50 -2.27 -11.52
CA PRO A 317 19.98 -1.38 -12.59
C PRO A 317 19.90 -2.01 -13.98
N ASP A 318 20.04 -3.33 -14.09
CA ASP A 318 19.99 -4.04 -15.37
C ASP A 318 18.67 -3.85 -16.12
N ILE A 319 17.55 -3.66 -15.39
CA ILE A 319 16.25 -3.37 -15.99
C ILE A 319 16.08 -1.87 -16.16
N PHE A 320 16.16 -1.10 -15.07
CA PHE A 320 15.70 0.30 -15.06
C PHE A 320 16.72 1.31 -15.58
N ILE A 321 18.01 0.94 -15.67
CA ILE A 321 19.06 1.79 -16.29
C ILE A 321 19.27 1.41 -17.75
N ASN A 322 19.32 0.10 -18.05
CA ASN A 322 19.60 -0.37 -19.39
C ASN A 322 18.38 -0.31 -20.32
N ASP A 323 17.17 -0.47 -19.78
CA ASP A 323 15.92 -0.31 -20.51
C ASP A 323 15.19 0.95 -20.03
N LYS A 324 15.46 2.08 -20.68
CA LYS A 324 14.94 3.41 -20.32
C LYS A 324 13.41 3.51 -20.36
N GLY A 325 12.74 2.61 -21.06
CA GLY A 325 11.28 2.55 -21.14
C GLY A 325 10.60 1.81 -20.00
N CYS A 326 11.34 1.37 -18.97
CA CYS A 326 10.79 0.61 -17.84
C CYS A 326 10.58 1.48 -16.61
N TYR A 327 9.38 1.37 -16.00
CA TYR A 327 9.03 2.09 -14.78
C TYR A 327 8.26 1.21 -13.80
N ILE A 328 8.52 1.41 -12.51
CA ILE A 328 7.61 0.95 -11.45
C ILE A 328 6.62 2.08 -11.17
N MET A 329 5.35 1.76 -11.21
CA MET A 329 4.24 2.65 -10.88
C MET A 329 3.45 2.03 -9.73
N THR A 330 3.11 2.82 -8.73
CA THR A 330 2.14 2.40 -7.72
C THR A 330 0.73 2.62 -8.22
N ILE A 331 -0.24 1.97 -7.58
CA ILE A 331 -1.66 2.23 -7.90
C ILE A 331 -2.03 3.71 -7.70
N GLU A 332 -1.41 4.39 -6.73
CA GLU A 332 -1.60 5.82 -6.52
C GLU A 332 -1.05 6.66 -7.66
N ASP A 333 0.13 6.31 -8.17
CA ASP A 333 0.73 7.00 -9.31
C ASP A 333 -0.16 6.85 -10.55
N LEU A 334 -0.77 5.67 -10.74
CA LEU A 334 -1.72 5.44 -11.83
C LEU A 334 -2.98 6.31 -11.69
N GLU A 335 -3.57 6.34 -10.49
CA GLU A 335 -4.74 7.18 -10.21
C GLU A 335 -4.45 8.65 -10.52
N MET A 336 -3.29 9.17 -10.10
CA MET A 336 -2.87 10.55 -10.38
C MET A 336 -2.61 10.78 -11.88
N LEU A 337 -1.98 9.83 -12.55
CA LEU A 337 -1.67 9.92 -13.98
C LEU A 337 -2.96 9.97 -14.82
N LEU A 338 -3.90 9.07 -14.54
CA LEU A 338 -5.18 9.01 -15.26
C LEU A 338 -6.07 10.23 -14.96
N ALA A 339 -6.10 10.71 -13.71
CA ALA A 339 -6.79 11.94 -13.37
C ALA A 339 -6.17 13.16 -14.10
N THR A 340 -4.83 13.22 -14.17
CA THR A 340 -4.14 14.26 -14.95
C THR A 340 -4.51 14.17 -16.42
N TYR A 341 -4.58 12.97 -17.00
CA TYR A 341 -5.03 12.77 -18.38
C TYR A 341 -6.43 13.32 -18.61
N ARG A 342 -7.36 13.13 -17.68
CA ARG A 342 -8.74 13.60 -17.80
C ARG A 342 -8.86 15.11 -17.65
N ASN A 343 -8.13 15.71 -16.71
CA ASN A 343 -8.29 17.10 -16.31
C ASN A 343 -7.37 18.07 -17.05
N ASP A 344 -6.14 17.63 -17.42
CA ASP A 344 -5.14 18.48 -18.07
C ASP A 344 -4.27 17.68 -19.05
N ARG A 345 -4.74 17.57 -20.29
CA ARG A 345 -4.06 16.85 -21.37
C ARG A 345 -2.66 17.40 -21.67
N GLU A 346 -2.46 18.70 -21.54
CA GLU A 346 -1.14 19.31 -21.78
C GLU A 346 -0.14 18.88 -20.71
N LYS A 347 -0.56 18.92 -19.46
CA LYS A 347 0.25 18.46 -18.32
C LYS A 347 0.55 16.98 -18.45
N PHE A 348 -0.46 16.15 -18.75
CA PHE A 348 -0.29 14.73 -19.01
C PHE A 348 0.75 14.46 -20.12
N ASN A 349 0.65 15.15 -21.25
CA ASN A 349 1.59 14.99 -22.35
C ASN A 349 3.03 15.34 -21.96
N LYS A 350 3.23 16.35 -21.10
CA LYS A 350 4.54 16.70 -20.55
C LYS A 350 5.09 15.59 -19.64
N VAL A 351 4.24 15.01 -18.79
CA VAL A 351 4.62 13.88 -17.94
C VAL A 351 5.05 12.67 -18.79
N ILE A 352 4.21 12.27 -19.77
CA ILE A 352 4.54 11.14 -20.67
C ILE A 352 5.80 11.42 -21.47
N TYR A 353 5.95 12.64 -22.03
CA TYR A 353 7.16 13.02 -22.75
C TYR A 353 8.41 12.89 -21.88
N THR A 354 8.35 13.33 -20.64
CA THR A 354 9.47 13.22 -19.70
C THR A 354 9.79 11.76 -19.38
N LEU A 355 8.79 10.92 -19.14
CA LEU A 355 9.02 9.49 -18.91
C LEU A 355 9.64 8.79 -20.12
N LEU A 356 9.22 9.15 -21.34
CA LEU A 356 9.76 8.58 -22.58
C LEU A 356 11.20 9.04 -22.86
N ASN A 357 11.51 10.30 -22.56
CA ASN A 357 12.78 10.93 -22.85
C ASN A 357 13.66 11.09 -21.61
N ASN A 358 13.43 10.31 -20.58
CA ASN A 358 14.20 10.37 -19.34
C ASN A 358 15.68 10.09 -19.64
N GLU A 359 16.37 11.16 -20.12
CA GLU A 359 17.82 11.19 -20.32
C GLU A 359 18.47 11.24 -18.95
N ASN A 360 18.65 10.10 -18.37
CA ASN A 360 19.42 9.94 -17.15
C ASN A 360 20.86 10.37 -17.40
N SER A 361 21.12 11.66 -17.29
CA SER A 361 22.47 12.22 -17.40
C SER A 361 23.46 11.63 -16.37
N GLU A 362 22.93 10.90 -15.34
CA GLU A 362 23.73 10.35 -14.25
C GLU A 362 23.38 8.87 -13.89
N GLY A 363 22.70 8.14 -14.77
CA GLY A 363 22.32 6.74 -14.48
C GLY A 363 21.28 6.58 -13.37
N ARG A 364 20.45 7.60 -13.13
CA ARG A 364 19.35 7.57 -12.16
C ARG A 364 18.01 7.54 -12.89
N CYS A 365 17.20 6.55 -12.60
CA CYS A 365 15.83 6.51 -13.06
C CYS A 365 14.96 7.38 -12.16
N GLU A 366 14.19 8.32 -12.72
CA GLU A 366 13.23 9.09 -11.94
C GLU A 366 11.96 8.27 -11.69
N SER A 367 11.37 8.41 -10.50
CA SER A 367 10.08 7.76 -10.22
C SER A 367 8.95 8.51 -10.91
N VAL A 368 7.87 7.78 -11.26
CA VAL A 368 6.66 8.39 -11.82
C VAL A 368 6.12 9.47 -10.89
N LEU A 369 6.10 9.22 -9.58
CA LEU A 369 5.68 10.20 -8.57
C LEU A 369 6.49 11.49 -8.62
N LYS A 370 7.82 11.41 -8.83
CA LYS A 370 8.65 12.61 -8.95
C LYS A 370 8.29 13.41 -10.21
N VAL A 371 8.16 12.73 -11.35
CA VAL A 371 7.78 13.39 -12.60
C VAL A 371 6.40 14.05 -12.50
N LEU A 372 5.42 13.37 -11.88
CA LEU A 372 4.12 13.98 -11.58
C LEU A 372 4.27 15.22 -10.71
N GLY A 373 5.14 15.18 -9.70
CA GLY A 373 5.43 16.32 -8.82
C GLY A 373 6.06 17.51 -9.53
N ASP A 374 7.01 17.25 -10.43
CA ASP A 374 7.70 18.28 -11.19
C ASP A 374 6.76 19.09 -12.09
N TYR A 375 5.63 18.49 -12.49
CA TYR A 375 4.57 19.14 -13.26
C TYR A 375 3.34 19.54 -12.43
N ASP A 376 3.45 19.53 -11.10
CA ASP A 376 2.34 19.89 -10.19
C ASP A 376 1.07 19.02 -10.39
N ALA A 377 1.28 17.78 -10.80
CA ALA A 377 0.19 16.81 -11.00
C ALA A 377 -0.19 16.06 -9.71
N ILE A 378 0.63 16.17 -8.65
CA ILE A 378 0.34 15.60 -7.32
C ILE A 378 -0.66 16.50 -6.55
N GLY A 379 -0.70 17.81 -6.84
CA GLY A 379 -1.58 18.76 -6.15
C GLY A 379 -3.07 18.56 -6.46
N ASP A 380 -3.39 17.93 -7.58
CA ASP A 380 -4.75 17.64 -7.99
C ASP A 380 -5.29 16.33 -7.38
N MET A 381 -5.08 16.14 -6.07
CA MET A 381 -5.77 15.10 -5.30
C MET A 381 -7.31 15.24 -5.33
N HIS A 382 -7.83 16.15 -6.15
CA HIS A 382 -9.26 16.31 -6.46
C HIS A 382 -9.88 15.10 -7.20
N PHE A 383 -9.08 14.19 -7.71
CA PHE A 383 -9.62 12.95 -8.29
C PHE A 383 -10.39 12.10 -7.26
N ILE A 384 -10.04 12.26 -5.98
CA ILE A 384 -10.81 11.66 -4.88
C ILE A 384 -12.23 12.27 -4.84
N GLY A 385 -12.39 13.56 -5.12
CA GLY A 385 -13.68 14.24 -5.16
C GLY A 385 -14.50 13.93 -6.42
N GLU A 386 -13.86 13.54 -7.52
CA GLU A 386 -14.56 13.11 -8.74
C GLU A 386 -15.06 11.68 -8.63
N ARG A 387 -14.45 10.88 -7.76
CA ARG A 387 -14.94 9.56 -7.39
C ARG A 387 -15.74 9.68 -6.11
N ASP A 388 -17.05 9.62 -6.25
CA ASP A 388 -18.00 9.67 -5.13
C ASP A 388 -17.72 8.62 -4.02
N TYR A 389 -16.91 7.58 -4.30
CA TYR A 389 -16.65 6.54 -3.31
C TYR A 389 -15.95 7.07 -2.05
N TYR A 390 -15.02 8.02 -2.18
CA TYR A 390 -14.34 8.60 -1.01
C TYR A 390 -15.33 9.38 -0.14
N THR A 391 -16.12 10.25 -0.78
CA THR A 391 -17.17 11.00 -0.10
C THR A 391 -18.24 10.08 0.49
N ASN A 392 -18.66 9.07 -0.24
CA ASN A 392 -19.64 8.09 0.18
C ASN A 392 -19.14 7.28 1.39
N ILE A 393 -17.87 6.87 1.42
CA ILE A 393 -17.26 6.17 2.57
C ILE A 393 -17.24 7.08 3.79
N LEU A 394 -16.80 8.34 3.63
CA LEU A 394 -16.78 9.30 4.73
C LEU A 394 -18.21 9.61 5.25
N GLU A 395 -19.22 9.66 4.39
CA GLU A 395 -20.61 9.83 4.80
C GLU A 395 -21.16 8.62 5.55
N ARG A 396 -20.81 7.40 5.15
CA ARG A 396 -21.14 6.18 5.90
C ARG A 396 -20.58 6.25 7.31
N PHE A 397 -19.33 6.68 7.47
CA PHE A 397 -18.73 6.86 8.81
C PHE A 397 -19.43 7.94 9.61
N LYS A 398 -19.80 9.08 9.00
CA LYS A 398 -20.59 10.10 9.70
C LYS A 398 -21.91 9.55 10.28
N ASN A 399 -22.53 8.62 9.58
CA ASN A 399 -23.77 7.98 10.06
C ASN A 399 -23.53 7.07 11.27
N CYS A 400 -22.35 6.47 11.40
CA CYS A 400 -21.99 5.68 12.58
C CYS A 400 -21.69 6.55 13.82
N PHE A 401 -21.41 7.86 13.63
CA PHE A 401 -21.18 8.82 14.73
C PHE A 401 -22.46 9.52 15.23
N ARG A 402 -23.57 9.34 14.56
CA ARG A 402 -24.88 9.89 14.93
C ARG A 402 -25.66 8.91 15.80
#